data_e8b063e79b20c3992919698dfe1c2784
#
_entry.id   e8b063e79b20c3992919698dfe1c2784
#
_cell.length_a   1.000
_cell.length_b   1.000
_cell.length_c   1.000
_cell.angle_alpha   90.00
_cell.angle_beta   90.00
_cell.angle_gamma   90.00
#
_symmetry.space_group_name_H-M   'P 1'
#
loop_
_entity.id
_entity.type
_entity.pdbx_description
1 polymer ?
#
loop_
_entity_poly.entity_id
_entity_poly.type
_entity_poly.pdbx_seq_one_letter_code
_entity_poly.pdbx_strand_id
1 'polypeptide(L)'
;LIAALTYFPLFGKIAETANPKLMAAHDKVKVTLIADPATCGNVFDPVGVRTFTQGCDVARRVMAQTSIKYERADGAAGSATKVMVGTKEVPFNADFAKNIVAATVEAGYPSVGDATILKQPTIGGLLGDSRGLTVIGLLFVLVLYVTMVYGPIAALLVELFPTRIRYTGMSLPYHLGNGWFGGFLPPTAFAIVAA
;
A
#
# COMPACT_ATOMS: atom_id res chain seq x y z
N LEU A 1 7.20 14.65 -16.56
CA LEU A 1 8.56 14.24 -16.22
C LEU A 1 8.90 14.59 -14.76
N ILE A 2 8.75 15.86 -14.33
CA ILE A 2 9.02 16.31 -12.95
C ILE A 2 8.25 15.48 -11.93
N ALA A 3 6.93 15.30 -12.11
CA ALA A 3 6.12 14.49 -11.23
C ALA A 3 6.65 13.05 -11.12
N ALA A 4 6.97 12.39 -12.23
CA ALA A 4 7.50 11.03 -12.24
C ALA A 4 8.82 10.90 -11.46
N LEU A 5 9.70 11.89 -11.53
CA LEU A 5 10.97 11.90 -10.81
C LEU A 5 10.81 12.19 -9.32
N THR A 6 9.78 12.94 -8.93
CA THR A 6 9.58 13.39 -7.54
C THR A 6 8.59 12.53 -6.75
N TYR A 7 7.77 11.69 -7.39
CA TYR A 7 6.81 10.84 -6.69
C TYR A 7 7.47 9.94 -5.65
N PHE A 8 8.50 9.17 -6.05
CA PHE A 8 9.17 8.24 -5.13
C PHE A 8 9.77 8.92 -3.89
N PRO A 9 10.57 10.00 -4.01
CA PRO A 9 11.09 10.68 -2.84
C PRO A 9 10.01 11.35 -1.99
N LEU A 10 8.92 11.86 -2.59
CA LEU A 10 7.81 12.44 -1.84
C LEU A 10 7.07 11.38 -1.00
N PHE A 11 6.72 10.23 -1.61
CA PHE A 11 6.10 9.12 -0.88
C PHE A 11 7.02 8.56 0.20
N GLY A 12 8.31 8.41 -0.08
CA GLY A 12 9.31 7.99 0.91
C GLY A 12 9.34 8.93 2.11
N LYS A 13 9.33 10.24 1.86
CA LYS A 13 9.33 11.25 2.93
C LYS A 13 8.02 11.27 3.73
N ILE A 14 6.88 11.07 3.07
CA ILE A 14 5.59 10.92 3.74
C ILE A 14 5.61 9.70 4.67
N ALA A 15 6.07 8.55 4.17
CA ALA A 15 6.14 7.31 4.94
C ALA A 15 7.09 7.45 6.15
N GLU A 16 8.27 8.02 5.96
CA GLU A 16 9.25 8.30 7.02
C GLU A 16 8.67 9.24 8.09
N THR A 17 7.99 10.30 7.68
CA THR A 17 7.39 11.26 8.61
C THR A 17 6.22 10.65 9.37
N ALA A 18 5.39 9.84 8.71
CA ALA A 18 4.22 9.21 9.31
C ALA A 18 4.58 8.05 10.25
N ASN A 19 5.60 7.26 9.90
CA ASN A 19 6.02 6.10 10.69
C ASN A 19 7.54 5.85 10.60
N PRO A 20 8.35 6.65 11.32
CA PRO A 20 9.81 6.55 11.24
C PRO A 20 10.37 5.21 11.73
N LYS A 21 9.75 4.58 12.72
CA LYS A 21 10.17 3.25 13.20
C LYS A 21 9.99 2.16 12.15
N LEU A 22 8.87 2.19 11.42
CA LEU A 22 8.60 1.24 10.36
C LEU A 22 9.66 1.32 9.25
N MET A 23 9.99 2.54 8.83
CA MET A 23 11.00 2.76 7.79
C MET A 23 12.39 2.31 8.25
N ALA A 24 12.77 2.65 9.48
CA ALA A 24 14.03 2.20 10.05
C ALA A 24 14.11 0.66 10.24
N ALA A 25 12.98 0.01 10.53
CA ALA A 25 12.91 -1.45 10.63
C ALA A 25 13.05 -2.12 9.25
N HIS A 26 12.45 -1.56 8.20
CA HIS A 26 12.58 -2.06 6.82
C HIS A 26 14.03 -2.12 6.34
N ASP A 27 14.85 -1.16 6.76
CA ASP A 27 16.26 -1.09 6.36
C ASP A 27 17.15 -2.08 7.15
N LYS A 28 16.73 -2.42 8.39
CA LYS A 28 17.54 -3.22 9.31
C LYS A 28 17.18 -4.70 9.30
N VAL A 29 15.92 -5.03 9.11
CA VAL A 29 15.41 -6.38 9.29
C VAL A 29 14.79 -6.90 8.00
N LYS A 30 15.40 -7.95 7.44
CA LYS A 30 14.82 -8.68 6.32
C LYS A 30 13.75 -9.64 6.83
N VAL A 31 12.57 -9.56 6.21
CA VAL A 31 11.50 -10.54 6.43
C VAL A 31 11.35 -11.36 5.16
N THR A 32 11.39 -12.67 5.29
CA THR A 32 11.28 -13.60 4.14
C THR A 32 10.14 -14.58 4.39
N LEU A 33 9.21 -14.64 3.48
CA LEU A 33 8.16 -15.66 3.44
C LEU A 33 8.65 -16.84 2.61
N ILE A 34 8.72 -18.01 3.23
CA ILE A 34 9.08 -19.26 2.56
C ILE A 34 7.83 -20.14 2.54
N ALA A 35 7.33 -20.44 1.35
CA ALA A 35 6.12 -21.26 1.16
C ALA A 35 6.18 -21.99 -0.18
N ASP A 36 5.46 -23.11 -0.27
CA ASP A 36 5.21 -23.77 -1.54
C ASP A 36 4.33 -22.83 -2.42
N PRO A 37 4.79 -22.45 -3.63
CA PRO A 37 4.02 -21.56 -4.52
C PRO A 37 2.61 -22.06 -4.82
N ALA A 38 2.39 -23.37 -4.84
CA ALA A 38 1.08 -23.96 -5.10
C ALA A 38 0.06 -23.71 -3.98
N THR A 39 0.52 -23.39 -2.76
CA THR A 39 -0.34 -23.10 -1.59
C THR A 39 -0.66 -21.61 -1.43
N CYS A 40 -0.06 -20.75 -2.27
CA CYS A 40 -0.27 -19.31 -2.24
C CYS A 40 -1.38 -18.91 -3.20
N GLY A 41 -2.54 -18.61 -2.66
CA GLY A 41 -3.70 -18.13 -3.41
C GLY A 41 -3.70 -16.61 -3.65
N ASN A 42 -4.81 -16.10 -4.15
CA ASN A 42 -5.04 -14.68 -4.27
C ASN A 42 -5.58 -14.11 -2.94
N VAL A 43 -4.80 -13.26 -2.30
CA VAL A 43 -5.17 -12.62 -1.00
C VAL A 43 -5.92 -11.29 -1.17
N PHE A 44 -6.38 -10.98 -2.38
CA PHE A 44 -7.20 -9.79 -2.61
C PHE A 44 -8.53 -9.88 -1.85
N ASP A 45 -8.68 -9.01 -0.88
CA ASP A 45 -9.85 -8.93 0.00
C ASP A 45 -10.15 -7.46 0.36
N PRO A 46 -10.76 -6.70 -0.57
CA PRO A 46 -10.98 -5.27 -0.40
C PRO A 46 -11.97 -4.94 0.73
N VAL A 47 -12.82 -5.89 1.09
CA VAL A 47 -13.83 -5.71 2.17
C VAL A 47 -13.34 -6.26 3.51
N GLY A 48 -12.30 -7.10 3.52
CA GLY A 48 -11.71 -7.64 4.74
C GLY A 48 -12.52 -8.77 5.40
N VAL A 49 -13.42 -9.42 4.65
CA VAL A 49 -14.33 -10.46 5.18
C VAL A 49 -13.86 -11.90 4.91
N ARG A 50 -12.89 -12.09 4.01
CA ARG A 50 -12.39 -13.44 3.69
C ARG A 50 -11.54 -13.98 4.83
N THR A 51 -11.80 -15.23 5.19
CA THR A 51 -10.93 -16.00 6.09
C THR A 51 -9.94 -16.81 5.27
N PHE A 52 -8.65 -16.64 5.56
CA PHE A 52 -7.56 -17.38 4.91
C PHE A 52 -7.11 -18.49 5.84
N THR A 53 -7.03 -19.70 5.31
CA THR A 53 -6.64 -20.92 6.06
C THR A 53 -5.25 -21.42 5.66
N GLN A 54 -4.78 -21.07 4.45
CA GLN A 54 -3.45 -21.44 3.97
C GLN A 54 -2.39 -20.56 4.61
N GLY A 55 -1.29 -21.15 5.07
CA GLY A 55 -0.22 -20.43 5.75
C GLY A 55 0.38 -19.28 4.94
N CYS A 56 0.56 -19.50 3.62
CA CYS A 56 1.05 -18.46 2.72
C CYS A 56 0.12 -17.24 2.68
N ASP A 57 -1.19 -17.47 2.54
CA ASP A 57 -2.17 -16.39 2.43
C ASP A 57 -2.34 -15.64 3.76
N VAL A 58 -2.31 -16.37 4.89
CA VAL A 58 -2.35 -15.76 6.22
C VAL A 58 -1.13 -14.85 6.44
N ALA A 59 0.06 -15.34 6.12
CA ALA A 59 1.29 -14.55 6.26
C ALA A 59 1.24 -13.28 5.41
N ARG A 60 0.86 -13.41 4.14
CA ARG A 60 0.77 -12.28 3.20
C ARG A 60 -0.25 -11.24 3.67
N ARG A 61 -1.41 -11.69 4.14
CA ARG A 61 -2.43 -10.78 4.70
C ARG A 61 -1.91 -10.03 5.92
N VAL A 62 -1.29 -10.72 6.88
CA VAL A 62 -0.73 -10.09 8.08
C VAL A 62 0.33 -9.07 7.72
N MET A 63 1.27 -9.41 6.85
CA MET A 63 2.32 -8.50 6.41
C MET A 63 1.78 -7.29 5.65
N ALA A 64 0.76 -7.48 4.81
CA ALA A 64 0.09 -6.38 4.12
C ALA A 64 -0.65 -5.46 5.09
N GLN A 65 -1.36 -5.99 6.09
CA GLN A 65 -2.08 -5.21 7.10
C GLN A 65 -1.15 -4.43 8.03
N THR A 66 0.02 -4.97 8.31
CA THR A 66 1.04 -4.33 9.15
C THR A 66 2.05 -3.51 8.36
N SER A 67 1.88 -3.43 7.03
CA SER A 67 2.80 -2.72 6.11
C SER A 67 4.24 -3.22 6.20
N ILE A 68 4.45 -4.50 6.52
CA ILE A 68 5.78 -5.10 6.59
C ILE A 68 6.23 -5.48 5.19
N LYS A 69 7.37 -4.95 4.76
CA LYS A 69 8.03 -5.35 3.53
C LYS A 69 8.65 -6.73 3.69
N TYR A 70 8.38 -7.63 2.75
CA TYR A 70 8.93 -8.99 2.76
C TYR A 70 9.41 -9.42 1.38
N GLU A 71 10.34 -10.35 1.37
CA GLU A 71 10.79 -11.06 0.17
C GLU A 71 10.13 -12.44 0.16
N ARG A 72 9.79 -12.92 -1.02
CA ARG A 72 9.25 -14.27 -1.21
C ARG A 72 10.36 -15.21 -1.63
N ALA A 73 10.45 -16.35 -0.98
CA ALA A 73 11.30 -17.45 -1.38
C ALA A 73 10.45 -18.70 -1.59
N ASP A 74 10.66 -19.36 -2.71
CA ASP A 74 9.94 -20.58 -3.03
C ASP A 74 10.43 -21.73 -2.15
N GLY A 75 9.51 -22.33 -1.40
CA GLY A 75 9.73 -23.54 -0.63
C GLY A 75 9.62 -24.78 -1.52
N ALA A 76 10.09 -25.91 -1.02
CA ALA A 76 9.88 -27.17 -1.69
C ALA A 76 8.39 -27.51 -1.77
N ALA A 77 7.99 -28.24 -2.83
CA ALA A 77 6.61 -28.68 -3.00
C ALA A 77 6.13 -29.46 -1.76
N GLY A 78 4.98 -29.08 -1.21
CA GLY A 78 4.42 -29.67 0.02
C GLY A 78 5.10 -29.24 1.33
N SER A 79 6.06 -28.29 1.30
CA SER A 79 6.68 -27.77 2.53
C SER A 79 5.72 -26.88 3.31
N ALA A 80 5.82 -26.96 4.65
CA ALA A 80 5.06 -26.09 5.53
C ALA A 80 5.51 -24.63 5.36
N THR A 81 4.53 -23.71 5.32
CA THR A 81 4.83 -22.28 5.26
C THR A 81 5.52 -21.81 6.53
N LYS A 82 6.54 -20.96 6.37
CA LYS A 82 7.24 -20.30 7.45
C LYS A 82 7.64 -18.87 7.09
N VAL A 83 7.74 -18.03 8.10
CA VAL A 83 8.22 -16.65 7.95
C VAL A 83 9.52 -16.52 8.72
N MET A 84 10.55 -16.02 8.04
CA MET A 84 11.81 -15.65 8.67
C MET A 84 11.81 -14.16 8.95
N VAL A 85 11.97 -13.78 10.21
CA VAL A 85 12.12 -12.39 10.64
C VAL A 85 13.55 -12.19 11.13
N GLY A 86 14.41 -11.67 10.27
CA GLY A 86 15.85 -11.69 10.51
C GLY A 86 16.36 -13.13 10.65
N THR A 87 16.78 -13.51 11.85
CA THR A 87 17.24 -14.87 12.17
C THR A 87 16.18 -15.75 12.81
N LYS A 88 15.03 -15.19 13.20
CA LYS A 88 13.94 -15.90 13.89
C LYS A 88 13.00 -16.55 12.89
N GLU A 89 12.82 -17.85 13.03
CA GLU A 89 11.84 -18.62 12.25
C GLU A 89 10.49 -18.67 12.96
N VAL A 90 9.43 -18.38 12.23
CA VAL A 90 8.03 -18.47 12.67
C VAL A 90 7.34 -19.53 11.81
N PRO A 91 7.14 -20.76 12.32
CA PRO A 91 6.46 -21.83 11.60
C PRO A 91 4.94 -21.60 11.59
N PHE A 92 4.28 -22.17 10.59
CA PHE A 92 2.81 -22.13 10.49
C PHE A 92 2.16 -22.97 11.61
N ASN A 93 1.30 -22.29 12.40
CA ASN A 93 0.53 -22.89 13.48
C ASN A 93 -0.79 -22.12 13.68
N ALA A 94 -1.61 -22.54 14.65
CA ALA A 94 -2.91 -21.91 14.95
C ALA A 94 -2.80 -20.39 15.28
N ASP A 95 -1.70 -19.97 15.92
CA ASP A 95 -1.43 -18.58 16.28
C ASP A 95 -0.45 -17.88 15.33
N PHE A 96 -0.29 -18.39 14.12
CA PHE A 96 0.70 -17.93 13.16
C PHE A 96 0.67 -16.41 12.95
N ALA A 97 -0.51 -15.84 12.75
CA ALA A 97 -0.68 -14.40 12.58
C ALA A 97 -0.14 -13.59 13.77
N LYS A 98 -0.46 -14.02 14.99
CA LYS A 98 0.01 -13.38 16.23
C LYS A 98 1.53 -13.53 16.38
N ASN A 99 2.04 -14.70 16.06
CA ASN A 99 3.48 -15.00 16.17
C ASN A 99 4.31 -14.20 15.18
N ILE A 100 3.81 -13.96 13.95
CA ILE A 100 4.46 -13.05 12.99
C ILE A 100 4.53 -11.63 13.56
N VAL A 101 3.40 -11.11 14.06
CA VAL A 101 3.36 -9.76 14.65
C VAL A 101 4.30 -9.67 15.86
N ALA A 102 4.29 -10.66 16.77
CA ALA A 102 5.20 -10.68 17.91
C ALA A 102 6.68 -10.70 17.50
N ALA A 103 7.04 -11.58 16.57
CA ALA A 103 8.41 -11.68 16.06
C ALA A 103 8.88 -10.40 15.37
N THR A 104 8.00 -9.73 14.63
CA THR A 104 8.34 -8.46 13.97
C THR A 104 8.50 -7.32 14.97
N VAL A 105 7.65 -7.25 16.01
CA VAL A 105 7.80 -6.26 17.09
C VAL A 105 9.10 -6.47 17.87
N GLU A 106 9.46 -7.72 18.19
CA GLU A 106 10.75 -8.05 18.81
C GLU A 106 11.94 -7.65 17.93
N ALA A 107 11.78 -7.75 16.61
CA ALA A 107 12.82 -7.36 15.63
C ALA A 107 12.92 -5.82 15.44
N GLY A 108 12.05 -5.04 16.08
CA GLY A 108 12.07 -3.57 16.05
C GLY A 108 11.02 -2.89 15.20
N TYR A 109 10.08 -3.64 14.63
CA TYR A 109 8.92 -3.05 13.97
C TYR A 109 7.97 -2.42 15.00
N PRO A 110 7.25 -1.35 14.63
CA PRO A 110 6.31 -0.72 15.56
C PRO A 110 5.15 -1.66 15.88
N SER A 111 4.75 -1.70 17.15
CA SER A 111 3.51 -2.39 17.56
C SER A 111 2.28 -1.63 17.08
N VAL A 112 1.14 -2.32 17.02
CA VAL A 112 -0.15 -1.68 16.76
C VAL A 112 -0.44 -0.68 17.88
N GLY A 113 -0.48 0.62 17.52
CA GLY A 113 -0.70 1.70 18.51
C GLY A 113 0.58 2.36 19.03
N ASP A 114 1.75 2.06 18.45
CA ASP A 114 3.01 2.73 18.81
C ASP A 114 2.86 4.27 18.74
N ALA A 115 3.35 4.95 19.75
CA ALA A 115 3.27 6.41 19.88
C ALA A 115 4.06 7.17 18.80
N THR A 116 5.00 6.50 18.12
CA THR A 116 5.78 7.11 17.04
C THR A 116 5.01 7.18 15.71
N ILE A 117 3.92 6.44 15.57
CA ILE A 117 3.05 6.49 14.40
C ILE A 117 2.24 7.78 14.46
N LEU A 118 2.23 8.54 13.37
CA LEU A 118 1.41 9.75 13.28
C LEU A 118 -0.09 9.36 13.31
N LYS A 119 -0.70 9.48 14.48
CA LYS A 119 -2.13 9.22 14.69
C LYS A 119 -2.73 10.46 15.36
N GLN A 120 -3.48 11.23 14.59
CA GLN A 120 -4.19 12.38 15.13
C GLN A 120 -5.70 12.20 14.90
N PRO A 121 -6.49 12.09 15.97
CA PRO A 121 -7.93 11.83 15.87
C PRO A 121 -8.73 13.05 15.39
N THR A 122 -8.11 14.22 15.41
CA THR A 122 -8.74 15.47 15.02
C THR A 122 -7.88 16.27 14.05
N ILE A 123 -8.54 17.06 13.18
CA ILE A 123 -7.85 17.96 12.25
C ILE A 123 -7.01 18.99 13.01
N GLY A 124 -7.51 19.51 14.14
CA GLY A 124 -6.78 20.45 14.98
C GLY A 124 -5.49 19.87 15.57
N GLY A 125 -5.52 18.60 15.99
CA GLY A 125 -4.32 17.89 16.43
C GLY A 125 -3.30 17.70 15.32
N LEU A 126 -3.78 17.37 14.10
CA LEU A 126 -2.91 17.21 12.94
C LEU A 126 -2.22 18.52 12.53
N LEU A 127 -2.95 19.64 12.58
CA LEU A 127 -2.41 20.97 12.29
C LEU A 127 -1.48 21.49 13.41
N GLY A 128 -1.64 21.02 14.63
CA GLY A 128 -0.76 21.35 15.76
C GLY A 128 0.55 20.54 15.82
N ASP A 129 0.63 19.43 15.09
CA ASP A 129 1.83 18.58 15.01
C ASP A 129 2.68 18.96 13.78
N SER A 130 3.96 19.28 14.00
CA SER A 130 4.88 19.63 12.90
C SER A 130 5.02 18.53 11.86
N ARG A 131 4.93 17.26 12.27
CA ARG A 131 4.93 16.11 11.37
C ARG A 131 3.64 16.06 10.54
N GLY A 132 2.50 16.37 11.18
CA GLY A 132 1.21 16.47 10.50
C GLY A 132 1.23 17.55 9.42
N LEU A 133 1.75 18.74 9.74
CA LEU A 133 1.91 19.81 8.76
C LEU A 133 2.83 19.43 7.60
N THR A 134 3.92 18.72 7.90
CA THR A 134 4.84 18.23 6.85
C THR A 134 4.14 17.26 5.91
N VAL A 135 3.39 16.31 6.43
CA VAL A 135 2.63 15.34 5.62
C VAL A 135 1.57 16.07 4.79
N ILE A 136 0.83 17.01 5.36
CA ILE A 136 -0.16 17.81 4.64
C ILE A 136 0.50 18.61 3.51
N GLY A 137 1.64 19.25 3.77
CA GLY A 137 2.39 20.00 2.76
C GLY A 137 2.86 19.12 1.59
N LEU A 138 3.38 17.93 1.88
CA LEU A 138 3.79 16.98 0.86
C LEU A 138 2.60 16.43 0.05
N LEU A 139 1.49 16.13 0.70
CA LEU A 139 0.25 15.74 0.02
C LEU A 139 -0.29 16.87 -0.84
N PHE A 140 -0.22 18.11 -0.39
CA PHE A 140 -0.61 19.29 -1.17
C PHE A 140 0.19 19.39 -2.47
N VAL A 141 1.51 19.16 -2.43
CA VAL A 141 2.35 19.13 -3.64
C VAL A 141 1.89 18.03 -4.60
N LEU A 142 1.56 16.83 -4.10
CA LEU A 142 1.03 15.75 -4.93
C LEU A 142 -0.32 16.13 -5.58
N VAL A 143 -1.20 16.78 -4.83
CA VAL A 143 -2.48 17.29 -5.37
C VAL A 143 -2.25 18.35 -6.44
N LEU A 144 -1.27 19.24 -6.25
CA LEU A 144 -0.90 20.22 -7.29
C LEU A 144 -0.49 19.54 -8.60
N TYR A 145 0.32 18.47 -8.53
CA TYR A 145 0.69 17.74 -9.75
C TYR A 145 -0.54 17.15 -10.46
N VAL A 146 -1.48 16.61 -9.70
CA VAL A 146 -2.73 16.07 -10.26
C VAL A 146 -3.53 17.19 -10.92
N THR A 147 -3.73 18.32 -10.25
CA THR A 147 -4.52 19.45 -10.78
C THR A 147 -3.88 20.08 -12.02
N MET A 148 -2.55 20.16 -12.07
CA MET A 148 -1.81 20.64 -13.25
C MET A 148 -2.04 19.77 -14.49
N VAL A 149 -2.29 18.48 -14.31
CA VAL A 149 -2.58 17.55 -15.40
C VAL A 149 -4.07 17.60 -15.75
N TYR A 150 -4.95 17.55 -14.77
CA TYR A 150 -6.41 17.51 -14.98
C TYR A 150 -6.99 18.80 -15.56
N GLY A 151 -6.44 19.97 -15.20
CA GLY A 151 -6.93 21.26 -15.69
C GLY A 151 -6.90 21.36 -17.24
N PRO A 152 -5.76 21.15 -17.89
CA PRO A 152 -5.66 21.19 -19.35
C PRO A 152 -6.43 20.08 -20.07
N ILE A 153 -6.57 18.89 -19.46
CA ILE A 153 -7.25 17.74 -20.08
C ILE A 153 -8.73 18.07 -20.39
N ALA A 154 -9.42 18.71 -19.47
CA ALA A 154 -10.83 19.07 -19.66
C ALA A 154 -11.00 20.03 -20.85
N ALA A 155 -10.14 21.05 -20.93
CA ALA A 155 -10.16 22.01 -22.05
C ALA A 155 -9.82 21.33 -23.39
N LEU A 156 -8.76 20.49 -23.41
CA LEU A 156 -8.36 19.73 -24.58
C LEU A 156 -9.50 18.84 -25.10
N LEU A 157 -10.17 18.11 -24.22
CA LEU A 157 -11.29 17.24 -24.58
C LEU A 157 -12.45 18.04 -25.19
N VAL A 158 -12.73 19.24 -24.67
CA VAL A 158 -13.78 20.12 -25.23
C VAL A 158 -13.43 20.57 -26.64
N GLU A 159 -12.17 20.85 -26.92
CA GLU A 159 -11.69 21.32 -28.24
C GLU A 159 -11.61 20.22 -29.30
N LEU A 160 -11.41 18.97 -28.88
CA LEU A 160 -11.30 17.82 -29.80
C LEU A 160 -12.63 17.50 -30.54
N PHE A 161 -13.77 17.90 -29.98
CA PHE A 161 -15.08 17.54 -30.55
C PHE A 161 -15.81 18.76 -31.15
N PRO A 162 -16.43 18.61 -32.34
CA PRO A 162 -17.31 19.63 -32.91
C PRO A 162 -18.44 20.00 -31.96
N THR A 163 -18.88 21.25 -32.00
CA THR A 163 -19.92 21.81 -31.09
C THR A 163 -21.20 20.97 -30.98
N ARG A 164 -21.62 20.33 -32.08
CA ARG A 164 -22.86 19.53 -32.12
C ARG A 164 -22.80 18.26 -31.27
N ILE A 165 -21.64 17.65 -31.13
CA ILE A 165 -21.46 16.38 -30.41
C ILE A 165 -20.53 16.51 -29.22
N ARG A 166 -20.06 17.71 -28.88
CA ARG A 166 -19.07 18.01 -27.88
C ARG A 166 -19.39 17.39 -26.52
N TYR A 167 -20.63 17.54 -26.06
CA TYR A 167 -21.06 17.01 -24.77
C TYR A 167 -20.97 15.48 -24.71
N THR A 168 -21.54 14.79 -25.68
CA THR A 168 -21.53 13.32 -25.73
C THR A 168 -20.14 12.78 -26.02
N GLY A 169 -19.42 13.42 -26.95
CA GLY A 169 -18.07 13.02 -27.33
C GLY A 169 -17.06 13.15 -26.18
N MET A 170 -17.21 14.16 -25.33
CA MET A 170 -16.37 14.34 -24.13
C MET A 170 -16.81 13.41 -23.00
N SER A 171 -18.11 13.27 -22.79
CA SER A 171 -18.67 12.50 -21.66
C SER A 171 -18.28 11.01 -21.73
N LEU A 172 -18.37 10.40 -22.90
CA LEU A 172 -18.11 8.97 -23.08
C LEU A 172 -16.67 8.58 -22.71
N PRO A 173 -15.59 9.12 -23.31
CA PRO A 173 -14.23 8.76 -22.94
C PRO A 173 -13.87 9.17 -21.51
N TYR A 174 -14.43 10.27 -20.99
CA TYR A 174 -14.20 10.68 -19.61
C TYR A 174 -14.78 9.68 -18.60
N HIS A 175 -16.02 9.23 -18.80
CA HIS A 175 -16.66 8.26 -17.90
C HIS A 175 -16.06 6.85 -18.04
N LEU A 176 -15.74 6.42 -19.26
CA LEU A 176 -15.05 5.14 -19.46
C LEU A 176 -13.63 5.18 -18.89
N GLY A 177 -12.87 6.24 -19.15
CA GLY A 177 -11.51 6.38 -18.65
C GLY A 177 -11.44 6.47 -17.13
N ASN A 178 -12.14 7.42 -16.54
CA ASN A 178 -12.08 7.63 -15.10
C ASN A 178 -12.96 6.65 -14.30
N GLY A 179 -14.13 6.28 -14.82
CA GLY A 179 -15.04 5.39 -14.14
C GLY A 179 -14.55 3.94 -14.15
N TRP A 180 -14.35 3.37 -15.35
CA TRP A 180 -13.96 1.98 -15.49
C TRP A 180 -12.46 1.78 -15.24
N PHE A 181 -11.61 2.40 -16.04
CA PHE A 181 -10.17 2.19 -15.90
C PHE A 181 -9.63 2.80 -14.61
N GLY A 182 -10.00 4.02 -14.26
CA GLY A 182 -9.60 4.67 -13.02
C GLY A 182 -10.17 3.98 -11.78
N GLY A 183 -11.44 3.55 -11.81
CA GLY A 183 -12.09 2.84 -10.71
C GLY A 183 -11.54 1.42 -10.48
N PHE A 184 -11.15 0.70 -11.55
CA PHE A 184 -10.56 -0.63 -11.43
C PHE A 184 -9.05 -0.62 -11.16
N LEU A 185 -8.36 0.49 -11.37
CA LEU A 185 -6.90 0.57 -11.18
C LEU A 185 -6.47 0.23 -9.75
N PRO A 186 -7.05 0.80 -8.68
CA PRO A 186 -6.66 0.46 -7.32
C PRO A 186 -6.85 -1.03 -6.98
N PRO A 187 -8.03 -1.64 -7.20
CA PRO A 187 -8.21 -3.05 -6.90
C PRO A 187 -7.31 -3.97 -7.74
N THR A 188 -7.06 -3.65 -9.01
CA THR A 188 -6.14 -4.45 -9.84
C THR A 188 -4.69 -4.30 -9.40
N ALA A 189 -4.25 -3.10 -9.02
CA ALA A 189 -2.92 -2.88 -8.48
C ALA A 189 -2.72 -3.66 -7.16
N PHE A 190 -3.69 -3.62 -6.25
CA PHE A 190 -3.65 -4.44 -5.04
C PHE A 190 -3.65 -5.93 -5.33
N ALA A 191 -4.43 -6.39 -6.30
CA ALA A 191 -4.44 -7.80 -6.69
C ALA A 191 -3.08 -8.26 -7.24
N ILE A 192 -2.41 -7.44 -8.06
CA ILE A 192 -1.09 -7.73 -8.61
C ILE A 192 -0.02 -7.76 -7.51
N VAL A 193 -0.03 -6.78 -6.60
CA VAL A 193 0.93 -6.73 -5.48
C VAL A 193 0.70 -7.88 -4.51
N ALA A 194 -0.55 -8.33 -4.36
CA ALA A 194 -0.92 -9.45 -3.51
C ALA A 194 -0.72 -10.83 -4.18
N ALA A 195 -0.53 -10.89 -5.50
CA ALA A 195 -0.21 -12.13 -6.24
C ALA A 195 1.26 -12.48 -6.19
#